data_01e46a8714663378f2bfdf6ccb93e463
#
_entry.id   01e46a8714663378f2bfdf6ccb93e463
#
_cell.length_a   1.000
_cell.length_b   1.000
_cell.length_c   1.000
_cell.angle_alpha   90.00
_cell.angle_beta   90.00
_cell.angle_gamma   90.00
#
_symmetry.space_group_name_H-M   'P 1'
#
loop_
_entity.id
_entity.type
_entity.pdbx_description
1 polymer ?
#
loop_
_entity_poly.entity_id
_entity_poly.type
_entity_poly.pdbx_seq_one_letter_code
_entity_poly.pdbx_strand_id
1 'polypeptide(L)'
;MFKESANVIKNVLNMSAFKARVAERVFVNEDRVHLMNTKTLLPYKQPVGHYEGMVHAMTAMGKISALKRVDYVDNVFIQFTLKVLDEKLVTKDKKRLDIPTYIMHLIKHSQENGIGAERSQGNGKFKCTNFSERDVSV
;
A
#
# COMPACT_ATOMS: atom_id res chain seq x y z
N MET A 1 2.26 1.68 -2.72
CA MET A 1 2.15 1.50 -1.26
C MET A 1 3.44 0.95 -0.63
N PHE A 2 3.75 -0.34 -0.72
CA PHE A 2 4.92 -0.92 -0.03
C PHE A 2 6.28 -0.32 -0.41
N LYS A 3 6.51 0.00 -1.68
CA LYS A 3 7.75 0.67 -2.12
C LYS A 3 7.97 2.03 -1.46
N GLU A 4 6.90 2.79 -1.28
CA GLU A 4 6.96 4.11 -0.62
C GLU A 4 7.23 3.94 0.87
N SER A 5 6.51 3.04 1.53
CA SER A 5 6.73 2.70 2.93
C SER A 5 8.15 2.18 3.16
N ALA A 6 8.67 1.33 2.28
CA ALA A 6 10.03 0.83 2.36
C ALA A 6 11.08 1.95 2.27
N ASN A 7 10.83 2.98 1.47
CA ASN A 7 11.74 4.12 1.37
C ASN A 7 11.80 4.94 2.67
N VAL A 8 10.67 5.07 3.36
CA VAL A 8 10.60 5.82 4.62
C VAL A 8 11.21 5.01 5.78
N ILE A 9 10.86 3.74 5.91
CA ILE A 9 11.27 2.92 7.05
C ILE A 9 12.68 2.30 6.93
N LYS A 10 13.35 2.45 5.78
CA LYS A 10 14.71 1.91 5.56
C LYS A 10 15.71 2.29 6.66
N ASN A 11 15.61 3.52 7.17
CA ASN A 11 16.49 4.00 8.22
C ASN A 11 16.13 3.41 9.58
N VAL A 12 14.84 3.20 9.85
CA VAL A 12 14.35 2.58 11.09
C VAL A 12 14.82 1.12 11.18
N LEU A 13 14.79 0.41 10.05
CA LEU A 13 15.25 -0.98 9.97
C LEU A 13 16.77 -1.11 9.72
N ASN A 14 17.48 0.02 9.60
CA ASN A 14 18.90 0.03 9.29
C ASN A 14 19.28 -0.82 8.06
N MET A 15 18.51 -0.66 6.98
CA MET A 15 18.68 -1.45 5.76
C MET A 15 19.07 -0.59 4.57
N SER A 16 20.06 -1.05 3.82
CA SER A 16 20.41 -0.47 2.52
C SER A 16 19.54 -1.04 1.40
N ALA A 17 19.21 -0.22 0.40
CA ALA A 17 18.45 -0.60 -0.79
C ALA A 17 17.11 -1.32 -0.49
N PHE A 18 16.48 -1.05 0.67
CA PHE A 18 15.28 -1.75 1.12
C PHE A 18 14.11 -1.59 0.14
N LYS A 19 13.94 -0.40 -0.44
CA LYS A 19 12.92 -0.15 -1.48
C LYS A 19 13.08 -1.08 -2.70
N ALA A 20 14.29 -1.25 -3.20
CA ALA A 20 14.56 -2.12 -4.35
C ALA A 20 14.30 -3.59 -3.98
N ARG A 21 14.76 -4.03 -2.82
CA ARG A 21 14.55 -5.41 -2.35
C ARG A 21 13.06 -5.75 -2.17
N VAL A 22 12.28 -4.85 -1.58
CA VAL A 22 10.82 -5.03 -1.48
C VAL A 22 10.18 -5.09 -2.87
N ALA A 23 10.61 -4.25 -3.79
CA ALA A 23 10.08 -4.24 -5.16
C ALA A 23 10.33 -5.54 -5.93
N GLU A 24 11.45 -6.19 -5.67
CA GLU A 24 11.86 -7.41 -6.38
C GLU A 24 11.32 -8.69 -5.75
N ARG A 25 10.85 -8.65 -4.51
CA ARG A 25 10.59 -9.86 -3.70
C ARG A 25 9.22 -9.96 -3.09
N VAL A 26 8.49 -8.86 -3.02
CA VAL A 26 7.15 -8.81 -2.45
C VAL A 26 6.14 -8.55 -3.55
N PHE A 27 5.28 -9.52 -3.79
CA PHE A 27 4.28 -9.48 -4.85
C PHE A 27 2.89 -9.70 -4.25
N VAL A 28 1.90 -9.02 -4.81
CA VAL A 28 0.49 -9.35 -4.57
C VAL A 28 0.14 -10.50 -5.49
N ASN A 29 -0.40 -11.58 -4.93
CA ASN A 29 -0.70 -12.79 -5.68
C ASN A 29 -1.91 -12.63 -6.60
N GLU A 30 -2.87 -11.81 -6.19
CA GLU A 30 -4.09 -11.56 -6.94
C GLU A 30 -3.88 -10.52 -8.03
N ASP A 31 -4.34 -10.80 -9.25
CA ASP A 31 -4.34 -9.83 -10.36
C ASP A 31 -5.25 -8.64 -10.07
N ARG A 32 -6.33 -8.87 -9.36
CA ARG A 32 -7.30 -7.85 -8.93
C ARG A 32 -7.71 -8.06 -7.48
N VAL A 33 -7.58 -7.01 -6.69
CA VAL A 33 -8.06 -6.97 -5.31
C VAL A 33 -9.38 -6.21 -5.30
N HIS A 34 -10.45 -6.89 -4.93
CA HIS A 34 -11.78 -6.30 -4.88
C HIS A 34 -11.97 -5.44 -3.62
N LEU A 35 -12.64 -4.32 -3.79
CA LEU A 35 -13.12 -3.50 -2.68
C LEU A 35 -14.44 -4.11 -2.18
N MET A 36 -14.41 -4.67 -1.00
CA MET A 36 -15.55 -5.39 -0.42
C MET A 36 -16.30 -4.50 0.57
N ASN A 37 -17.64 -4.55 0.52
CA ASN A 37 -18.44 -3.84 1.50
C ASN A 37 -18.43 -4.58 2.84
N THR A 38 -18.16 -3.88 3.93
CA THR A 38 -18.08 -4.48 5.27
C THR A 38 -19.41 -4.99 5.81
N LYS A 39 -20.52 -4.47 5.32
CA LYS A 39 -21.88 -4.85 5.77
C LYS A 39 -22.45 -6.02 4.97
N THR A 40 -22.34 -5.93 3.64
CA THR A 40 -22.92 -6.93 2.73
C THR A 40 -21.99 -8.08 2.40
N LEU A 41 -20.67 -7.91 2.64
CA LEU A 41 -19.61 -8.84 2.27
C LEU A 41 -19.53 -9.11 0.76
N LEU A 42 -20.07 -8.21 -0.05
CA LEU A 42 -20.05 -8.28 -1.50
C LEU A 42 -19.11 -7.22 -2.09
N PRO A 43 -18.53 -7.48 -3.26
CA PRO A 43 -17.69 -6.49 -3.94
C PRO A 43 -18.54 -5.29 -4.40
N TYR A 44 -17.96 -4.10 -4.30
CA TYR A 44 -18.56 -2.92 -4.89
C TYR A 44 -18.52 -3.01 -6.42
N LYS A 45 -19.68 -2.82 -7.04
CA LYS A 45 -19.82 -2.77 -8.51
C LYS A 45 -19.76 -1.34 -9.04
N GLN A 46 -20.09 -0.37 -8.17
CA GLN A 46 -20.12 1.05 -8.51
C GLN A 46 -19.61 1.87 -7.32
N PRO A 47 -19.07 3.06 -7.54
CA PRO A 47 -18.72 3.98 -6.45
C PRO A 47 -19.96 4.40 -5.67
N VAL A 48 -19.78 4.72 -4.41
CA VAL A 48 -20.84 5.26 -3.53
C VAL A 48 -21.08 6.74 -3.83
N GLY A 49 -20.05 7.45 -4.19
CA GLY A 49 -20.11 8.86 -4.51
C GLY A 49 -18.87 9.32 -5.26
N HIS A 50 -18.84 10.60 -5.57
CA HIS A 50 -17.69 11.22 -6.20
C HIS A 50 -17.38 12.58 -5.54
N TYR A 51 -16.13 12.95 -5.62
CA TYR A 51 -15.62 14.25 -5.25
C TYR A 51 -15.09 14.96 -6.49
N GLU A 52 -15.44 16.21 -6.67
CA GLU A 52 -14.93 17.05 -7.75
C GLU A 52 -14.18 18.24 -7.16
N GLY A 53 -13.01 18.52 -7.70
CA GLY A 53 -12.18 19.64 -7.26
C GLY A 53 -11.32 20.18 -8.37
N MET A 54 -11.03 21.46 -8.29
CA MET A 54 -10.09 22.10 -9.20
C MET A 54 -8.67 21.78 -8.81
N VAL A 55 -7.89 21.28 -9.76
CA VAL A 55 -6.44 21.10 -9.63
C VAL A 55 -5.72 22.09 -10.52
N HIS A 56 -4.62 22.62 -10.00
CA HIS A 56 -3.79 23.56 -10.71
C HIS A 56 -2.42 22.93 -10.96
N ALA A 57 -1.95 23.04 -12.19
CA ALA A 57 -0.61 22.61 -12.56
C ALA A 57 0.15 23.76 -13.22
N MET A 58 1.41 23.91 -12.90
CA MET A 58 2.33 24.79 -13.61
C MET A 58 2.90 24.06 -14.80
N THR A 59 2.78 24.63 -15.98
CA THR A 59 3.38 24.13 -17.21
C THR A 59 4.34 25.17 -17.79
N ALA A 60 5.09 24.80 -18.79
CA ALA A 60 5.96 25.72 -19.52
C ALA A 60 5.17 26.88 -20.16
N MET A 61 3.89 26.68 -20.42
CA MET A 61 2.98 27.70 -20.96
C MET A 61 2.21 28.48 -19.91
N GLY A 62 2.49 28.26 -18.63
CA GLY A 62 1.84 28.93 -17.52
C GLY A 62 0.94 28.01 -16.67
N LYS A 63 0.14 28.63 -15.81
CA LYS A 63 -0.78 27.93 -14.91
C LYS A 63 -2.00 27.43 -15.66
N ILE A 64 -2.25 26.16 -15.60
CA ILE A 64 -3.48 25.52 -16.10
C ILE A 64 -4.32 25.01 -14.94
N SER A 65 -5.63 25.04 -15.13
CA SER A 65 -6.60 24.51 -14.18
C SER A 65 -7.42 23.43 -14.86
N ALA A 66 -7.64 22.33 -14.15
CA ALA A 66 -8.46 21.23 -14.63
C ALA A 66 -9.42 20.76 -13.53
N LEU A 67 -10.60 20.32 -13.92
CA LEU A 67 -11.52 19.65 -13.01
C LEU A 67 -11.07 18.21 -12.82
N LYS A 68 -10.82 17.82 -11.58
CA LYS A 68 -10.51 16.45 -11.20
C LYS A 68 -11.71 15.83 -10.51
N ARG A 69 -12.14 14.68 -11.01
CA ARG A 69 -13.16 13.84 -10.37
C ARG A 69 -12.52 12.60 -9.79
N VAL A 70 -12.86 12.29 -8.56
CA VAL A 70 -12.43 11.07 -7.85
C VAL A 70 -13.66 10.36 -7.33
N ASP A 71 -13.87 9.14 -7.78
CA ASP A 71 -14.91 8.27 -7.27
C ASP A 71 -14.44 7.59 -5.98
N TYR A 72 -15.33 7.40 -5.02
CA TYR A 72 -14.99 6.79 -3.75
C TYR A 72 -16.02 5.74 -3.29
N VAL A 73 -15.58 4.89 -2.40
CA VAL A 73 -16.41 3.94 -1.64
C VAL A 73 -16.08 4.06 -0.15
N ASP A 74 -17.07 3.83 0.69
CA ASP A 74 -16.96 3.84 2.14
C ASP A 74 -17.14 2.44 2.72
N ASN A 75 -16.74 2.24 3.97
CA ASN A 75 -16.92 0.98 4.69
C ASN A 75 -16.38 -0.22 3.90
N VAL A 76 -15.13 -0.12 3.52
CA VAL A 76 -14.43 -1.07 2.66
C VAL A 76 -13.48 -1.95 3.47
N PHE A 77 -13.43 -3.22 3.13
CA PHE A 77 -12.27 -4.05 3.43
C PHE A 77 -11.68 -4.63 2.15
N ILE A 78 -10.41 -4.95 2.19
CA ILE A 78 -9.70 -5.66 1.14
C ILE A 78 -9.01 -6.88 1.74
N GLN A 79 -8.96 -7.94 0.97
CA GLN A 79 -8.22 -9.15 1.32
C GLN A 79 -7.33 -9.53 0.15
N PHE A 80 -6.08 -9.76 0.43
CA PHE A 80 -5.11 -10.17 -0.58
C PHE A 80 -3.97 -10.96 0.04
N THR A 81 -3.29 -11.70 -0.79
CA THR A 81 -2.16 -12.54 -0.40
C THR A 81 -0.85 -11.91 -0.88
N LEU A 82 0.09 -11.75 0.02
CA LEU A 82 1.45 -11.37 -0.33
C LEU A 82 2.29 -12.63 -0.55
N LYS A 83 2.86 -12.74 -1.72
CA LYS A 83 3.90 -13.72 -2.02
C LYS A 83 5.26 -13.06 -1.80
N VAL A 84 6.01 -13.62 -0.90
CA VAL A 84 7.36 -13.15 -0.59
C VAL A 84 8.34 -14.24 -0.99
N LEU A 85 9.29 -13.89 -1.85
CA LEU A 85 10.37 -14.79 -2.20
C LEU A 85 11.31 -14.95 -0.99
N ASP A 86 11.61 -16.20 -0.64
CA ASP A 86 12.45 -16.48 0.52
C ASP A 86 13.84 -15.92 0.31
N GLU A 87 14.10 -14.84 1.02
CA GLU A 87 15.43 -14.29 1.15
C GLU A 87 15.58 -13.60 2.49
N LYS A 88 16.64 -14.01 3.16
CA LYS A 88 17.03 -13.43 4.43
C LYS A 88 17.54 -12.02 4.20
N LEU A 89 16.79 -11.05 4.63
CA LEU A 89 17.23 -9.66 4.64
C LEU A 89 18.22 -9.46 5.81
N VAL A 90 19.34 -8.84 5.48
CA VAL A 90 20.39 -8.54 6.46
C VAL A 90 20.47 -7.04 6.62
N THR A 91 20.42 -6.56 7.86
CA THR A 91 20.63 -5.15 8.21
C THR A 91 22.10 -4.75 8.02
N LYS A 92 22.38 -3.46 8.07
CA LYS A 92 23.78 -2.95 8.02
C LYS A 92 24.62 -3.51 9.18
N ASP A 93 24.02 -3.79 10.31
CA ASP A 93 24.67 -4.39 11.48
C ASP A 93 24.78 -5.92 11.40
N LYS A 94 24.59 -6.50 10.21
CA LYS A 94 24.62 -7.93 9.94
C LYS A 94 23.56 -8.77 10.72
N LYS A 95 22.55 -8.14 11.28
CA LYS A 95 21.41 -8.84 11.88
C LYS A 95 20.48 -9.33 10.79
N ARG A 96 20.00 -10.55 10.94
CA ARG A 96 18.99 -11.12 10.05
C ARG A 96 17.61 -10.62 10.46
N LEU A 97 16.87 -10.14 9.48
CA LEU A 97 15.48 -9.73 9.66
C LEU A 97 14.58 -10.77 9.00
N ASP A 98 13.68 -11.36 9.78
CA ASP A 98 12.71 -12.32 9.26
C ASP A 98 11.60 -11.63 8.47
N ILE A 99 11.01 -12.38 7.55
CA ILE A 99 9.97 -11.89 6.63
C ILE A 99 8.78 -11.28 7.36
N PRO A 100 8.16 -11.93 8.37
CA PRO A 100 7.05 -11.35 9.09
C PRO A 100 7.36 -9.99 9.71
N THR A 101 8.53 -9.84 10.29
CA THR A 101 8.94 -8.61 10.97
C THR A 101 8.97 -7.43 9.99
N TYR A 102 9.66 -7.55 8.86
CA TYR A 102 9.73 -6.41 7.96
C TYR A 102 8.42 -6.15 7.21
N ILE A 103 7.62 -7.19 6.91
CA ILE A 103 6.28 -7.02 6.33
C ILE A 103 5.36 -6.29 7.31
N MET A 104 5.40 -6.62 8.60
CA MET A 104 4.62 -5.90 9.61
C MET A 104 5.01 -4.42 9.73
N HIS A 105 6.29 -4.09 9.63
CA HIS A 105 6.74 -2.70 9.59
C HIS A 105 6.21 -1.97 8.35
N LEU A 106 6.23 -2.62 7.19
CA LEU A 106 5.66 -2.07 5.96
C LEU A 106 4.15 -1.81 6.09
N ILE A 107 3.41 -2.76 6.64
CA ILE A 107 1.98 -2.64 6.87
C ILE A 107 1.67 -1.51 7.84
N LYS A 108 2.34 -1.44 8.98
CA LYS A 108 2.16 -0.38 9.97
C LYS A 108 2.36 1.01 9.39
N HIS A 109 3.42 1.22 8.64
CA HIS A 109 3.63 2.50 7.96
C HIS A 109 2.57 2.77 6.89
N SER A 110 2.19 1.74 6.13
CA SER A 110 1.18 1.86 5.07
C SER A 110 -0.21 2.18 5.61
N GLN A 111 -0.55 1.75 6.81
CA GLN A 111 -1.82 2.09 7.46
C GLN A 111 -2.00 3.61 7.60
N GLU A 112 -0.94 4.30 7.99
CA GLU A 112 -0.96 5.76 8.16
C GLU A 112 -0.83 6.50 6.83
N ASN A 113 -0.01 5.99 5.92
CA ASN A 113 0.18 6.59 4.61
C ASN A 113 -1.05 6.42 3.68
N GLY A 114 -1.84 5.37 3.91
CA GLY A 114 -3.02 5.05 3.11
C GLY A 114 -2.70 4.39 1.76
N ILE A 115 -3.76 3.95 1.10
CA ILE A 115 -3.74 3.40 -0.26
C ILE A 115 -4.77 4.12 -1.14
N GLY A 116 -4.51 4.16 -2.45
CA GLY A 116 -5.39 4.82 -3.41
C GLY A 116 -5.03 6.29 -3.67
N ALA A 117 -6.00 7.02 -4.18
CA ALA A 117 -5.87 8.44 -4.50
C ALA A 117 -6.12 9.34 -3.27
N GLU A 118 -5.67 10.58 -3.35
CA GLU A 118 -5.90 11.63 -2.34
C GLU A 118 -5.41 11.29 -0.92
N ARG A 119 -4.35 10.51 -0.81
CA ARG A 119 -3.75 10.09 0.47
C ARG A 119 -3.24 11.27 1.31
N SER A 120 -2.72 12.30 0.67
CA SER A 120 -2.27 13.52 1.34
C SER A 120 -3.40 14.26 2.07
N GLN A 121 -4.64 14.01 1.69
CA GLN A 121 -5.85 14.54 2.35
C GLN A 121 -6.41 13.58 3.42
N GLY A 122 -5.67 12.53 3.77
CA GLY A 122 -6.06 11.55 4.79
C GLY A 122 -6.95 10.42 4.27
N ASN A 123 -7.23 10.37 2.97
CA ASN A 123 -8.00 9.29 2.37
C ASN A 123 -7.19 7.97 2.27
N GLY A 124 -7.90 6.85 2.26
CA GLY A 124 -7.31 5.53 2.08
C GLY A 124 -6.54 4.98 3.29
N LYS A 125 -6.62 5.61 4.45
CA LYS A 125 -6.10 5.03 5.70
C LYS A 125 -6.86 3.76 6.02
N PHE A 126 -6.17 2.77 6.53
CA PHE A 126 -6.72 1.46 6.82
C PHE A 126 -6.15 0.87 8.10
N LYS A 127 -6.76 -0.20 8.57
CA LYS A 127 -6.27 -0.98 9.69
C LYS A 127 -6.14 -2.43 9.25
N CYS A 128 -5.00 -3.04 9.49
CA CYS A 128 -4.82 -4.47 9.29
C CYS A 128 -5.49 -5.21 10.46
N THR A 129 -6.52 -6.01 10.18
CA THR A 129 -7.30 -6.74 11.18
C THR A 129 -6.85 -8.18 11.31
N ASN A 130 -6.48 -8.81 10.19
CA ASN A 130 -6.04 -10.19 10.15
C ASN A 130 -4.72 -10.30 9.39
N PHE A 131 -3.77 -10.96 9.99
CA PHE A 131 -2.49 -11.28 9.38
C PHE A 131 -2.16 -12.73 9.71
N SER A 132 -1.93 -13.54 8.71
CA SER A 132 -1.49 -14.92 8.86
C SER A 132 -0.36 -15.22 7.89
N GLU A 133 0.49 -16.11 8.27
CA GLU A 133 1.65 -16.54 7.49
C GLU A 133 1.63 -18.05 7.30
N ARG A 134 2.07 -18.48 6.15
CA ARG A 134 2.34 -19.90 5.86
C ARG A 134 3.50 -20.02 4.90
N ASP A 135 4.30 -21.03 5.11
CA ASP A 135 5.32 -21.43 4.14
C ASP A 135 4.66 -22.22 3.02
N VAL A 136 5.04 -21.88 1.80
CA VAL A 136 4.63 -22.61 0.60
C VAL A 136 5.89 -23.20 0.00
N SER A 137 6.03 -24.52 0.10
CA SER A 137 7.10 -25.23 -0.60
C SER A 137 6.83 -25.22 -2.10
N VAL A 138 7.86 -24.90 -2.84
CA VAL A 138 7.83 -24.88 -4.31
C VAL A 138 8.13 -26.29 -4.82
#